data_59ddbd29f983cb8367209b63e60b94a5
#
_entry.id   59ddbd29f983cb8367209b63e60b94a5
#
_cell.length_a   1.000
_cell.length_b   1.000
_cell.length_c   1.000
_cell.angle_alpha   90.00
_cell.angle_beta   90.00
_cell.angle_gamma   90.00
#
_symmetry.space_group_name_H-M   'P 1'
#
loop_
_entity.id
_entity.type
_entity.pdbx_description
1 polymer ?
#
loop_
_entity_poly.entity_id
_entity_poly.type
_entity_poly.pdbx_seq_one_letter_code
_entity_poly.pdbx_strand_id
1 'polypeptide(L)'
;AALKRAYAYILALIGNVTSFFGVLGVVHYIIRQQFGRLTSGQVLEAGLASALTALIIGLPLWLAHWLRMQAEAARADELGDHARRSALRKGYLYLALFATVVGSMVTAGWLLYLVFQRLLGEPMPNFTLDALIWLAALLLSLVWLFYHLRALRADGQLAQRSLARHHAAFPVLILQNEDERFTVELVQALQRQTPRIPIAVHRLENGAPGDDLLSSKAVVLAGGQAVRPSDSLRAWLAEYKGECVLVPLPLDGWVWVDVSPRSLRDLAQDTAHTLRLLAEGQEVRPPQTASPWAIAAAVLGGIFGLILLAVVIIGVASGFN
;
A
#
# COMPACT_ATOMS: atom_id res chain seq x y z
N ALA A 1 19.02 9.05 -0.27
CA ALA A 1 18.36 7.79 -0.71
C ALA A 1 16.93 8.04 -1.17
N ALA A 2 16.06 8.70 -0.37
CA ALA A 2 14.63 8.93 -0.69
C ALA A 2 14.41 9.72 -1.99
N LEU A 3 15.16 10.80 -2.22
CA LEU A 3 15.03 11.63 -3.42
C LEU A 3 15.34 10.85 -4.72
N LYS A 4 16.39 10.00 -4.70
CA LYS A 4 16.73 9.15 -5.86
C LYS A 4 15.60 8.15 -6.18
N ARG A 5 14.96 7.58 -5.14
CA ARG A 5 13.80 6.70 -5.32
C ARG A 5 12.60 7.46 -5.89
N ALA A 6 12.28 8.64 -5.36
CA ALA A 6 11.20 9.47 -5.88
C ALA A 6 11.38 9.78 -7.37
N TYR A 7 12.59 10.20 -7.75
CA TYR A 7 12.93 10.48 -9.14
C TYR A 7 12.73 9.24 -10.04
N ALA A 8 13.18 8.05 -9.60
CA ALA A 8 13.01 6.82 -10.36
C ALA A 8 11.51 6.45 -10.57
N TYR A 9 10.65 6.67 -9.55
CA TYR A 9 9.20 6.44 -9.70
C TYR A 9 8.54 7.44 -10.64
N ILE A 10 8.97 8.71 -10.61
CA ILE A 10 8.47 9.74 -11.55
C ILE A 10 8.86 9.37 -12.98
N LEU A 11 10.12 8.99 -13.22
CA LEU A 11 10.56 8.57 -14.55
C LEU A 11 9.84 7.30 -15.02
N ALA A 12 9.63 6.34 -14.13
CA ALA A 12 8.84 5.15 -14.44
C ALA A 12 7.38 5.50 -14.80
N LEU A 13 6.77 6.47 -14.11
CA LEU A 13 5.41 6.91 -14.40
C LEU A 13 5.33 7.60 -15.76
N ILE A 14 6.24 8.53 -16.04
CA ILE A 14 6.32 9.21 -17.35
C ILE A 14 6.51 8.17 -18.46
N GLY A 15 7.49 7.27 -18.29
CA GLY A 15 7.73 6.21 -19.26
C GLY A 15 6.54 5.28 -19.46
N ASN A 16 5.83 4.92 -18.37
CA ASN A 16 4.62 4.10 -18.43
C ASN A 16 3.49 4.75 -19.23
N VAL A 17 3.19 6.02 -18.95
CA VAL A 17 2.15 6.79 -19.67
C VAL A 17 2.53 6.95 -21.13
N THR A 18 3.77 7.35 -21.41
CA THR A 18 4.28 7.51 -22.78
C THR A 18 4.21 6.19 -23.56
N SER A 19 4.58 5.06 -22.93
CA SER A 19 4.48 3.74 -23.56
C SER A 19 3.05 3.33 -23.86
N PHE A 20 2.12 3.60 -22.93
CA PHE A 20 0.70 3.30 -23.14
C PHE A 20 0.15 4.01 -24.37
N PHE A 21 0.37 5.33 -24.48
CA PHE A 21 -0.07 6.10 -25.65
C PHE A 21 0.68 5.73 -26.93
N GLY A 22 1.94 5.36 -26.84
CA GLY A 22 2.70 4.85 -27.96
C GLY A 22 2.11 3.54 -28.52
N VAL A 23 1.80 2.56 -27.65
CA VAL A 23 1.12 1.32 -28.07
C VAL A 23 -0.25 1.63 -28.67
N LEU A 24 -1.04 2.47 -28.00
CA LEU A 24 -2.36 2.86 -28.48
C LEU A 24 -2.31 3.52 -29.86
N GLY A 25 -1.34 4.41 -30.09
CA GLY A 25 -1.14 5.08 -31.37
C GLY A 25 -0.75 4.12 -32.50
N VAL A 26 0.12 3.13 -32.22
CA VAL A 26 0.46 2.10 -33.23
C VAL A 26 -0.75 1.23 -33.55
N VAL A 27 -1.51 0.80 -32.54
CA VAL A 27 -2.74 0.00 -32.73
C VAL A 27 -3.77 0.81 -33.55
N HIS A 28 -3.95 2.09 -33.22
CA HIS A 28 -4.81 2.99 -33.94
C HIS A 28 -4.39 3.11 -35.43
N TYR A 29 -3.08 3.27 -35.69
CA TYR A 29 -2.56 3.29 -37.08
C TYR A 29 -2.91 2.00 -37.81
N ILE A 30 -2.66 0.84 -37.23
CA ILE A 30 -2.93 -0.49 -37.83
C ILE A 30 -4.41 -0.63 -38.16
N ILE A 31 -5.31 -0.27 -37.25
CA ILE A 31 -6.76 -0.35 -37.47
C ILE A 31 -7.18 0.58 -38.60
N ARG A 32 -6.71 1.84 -38.62
CA ARG A 32 -7.03 2.78 -39.69
C ARG A 32 -6.46 2.34 -41.04
N GLN A 33 -5.28 1.77 -41.08
CA GLN A 33 -4.69 1.25 -42.33
C GLN A 33 -5.49 0.09 -42.92
N GLN A 34 -6.07 -0.76 -42.08
CA GLN A 34 -6.81 -1.96 -42.53
C GLN A 34 -8.27 -1.66 -42.85
N PHE A 35 -8.92 -0.78 -42.10
CA PHE A 35 -10.36 -0.55 -42.14
C PHE A 35 -10.76 0.89 -42.52
N GLY A 36 -9.80 1.83 -42.58
CA GLY A 36 -10.05 3.21 -42.91
C GLY A 36 -10.31 3.40 -44.41
N ARG A 37 -11.33 4.19 -44.76
CA ARG A 37 -11.58 4.65 -46.14
C ARG A 37 -10.86 5.97 -46.34
N LEU A 38 -9.79 5.96 -47.16
CA LEU A 38 -9.11 7.15 -47.71
C LEU A 38 -8.84 8.31 -46.71
N THR A 39 -8.06 8.06 -45.69
CA THR A 39 -7.41 9.14 -44.92
C THR A 39 -6.17 9.60 -45.71
N SER A 40 -5.88 10.92 -45.76
CA SER A 40 -4.64 11.39 -46.38
C SER A 40 -3.44 10.72 -45.74
N GLY A 41 -2.60 10.03 -46.53
CA GLY A 41 -1.48 9.22 -46.02
C GLY A 41 -0.54 9.99 -45.08
N GLN A 42 -0.32 11.28 -45.34
CA GLN A 42 0.55 12.14 -44.55
C GLN A 42 0.15 12.27 -43.04
N VAL A 43 -1.15 12.41 -42.77
CA VAL A 43 -1.64 12.55 -41.38
C VAL A 43 -1.49 11.22 -40.60
N LEU A 44 -1.74 10.11 -41.29
CA LEU A 44 -1.63 8.78 -40.71
C LEU A 44 -0.15 8.41 -40.42
N GLU A 45 0.75 8.77 -41.36
CA GLU A 45 2.20 8.56 -41.21
C GLU A 45 2.80 9.41 -40.06
N ALA A 46 2.38 10.68 -39.93
CA ALA A 46 2.79 11.54 -38.83
C ALA A 46 2.33 11.00 -37.47
N GLY A 47 1.11 10.45 -37.40
CA GLY A 47 0.59 9.76 -36.20
C GLY A 47 1.41 8.55 -35.85
N LEU A 48 1.80 7.71 -36.81
CA LEU A 48 2.67 6.56 -36.58
C LEU A 48 4.06 6.98 -36.10
N ALA A 49 4.66 8.00 -36.72
CA ALA A 49 5.96 8.52 -36.31
C ALA A 49 5.95 8.99 -34.85
N SER A 50 4.90 9.69 -34.43
CA SER A 50 4.71 10.14 -33.05
C SER A 50 4.55 8.96 -32.09
N ALA A 51 3.76 7.96 -32.47
CA ALA A 51 3.53 6.75 -31.66
C ALA A 51 4.80 5.93 -31.50
N LEU A 52 5.58 5.74 -32.56
CA LEU A 52 6.87 5.04 -32.52
C LEU A 52 7.90 5.79 -31.68
N THR A 53 7.96 7.13 -31.80
CA THR A 53 8.82 7.97 -30.97
C THR A 53 8.48 7.81 -29.49
N ALA A 54 7.18 7.83 -29.15
CA ALA A 54 6.70 7.61 -27.80
C ALA A 54 7.10 6.21 -27.27
N LEU A 55 7.03 5.18 -28.10
CA LEU A 55 7.46 3.82 -27.71
C LEU A 55 8.97 3.71 -27.53
N ILE A 56 9.76 4.23 -28.47
CA ILE A 56 11.22 4.14 -28.44
C ILE A 56 11.80 4.85 -27.21
N ILE A 57 11.17 5.94 -26.77
CA ILE A 57 11.60 6.69 -25.58
C ILE A 57 10.93 6.14 -24.33
N GLY A 58 9.62 5.95 -24.36
CA GLY A 58 8.82 5.60 -23.18
C GLY A 58 9.09 4.20 -22.66
N LEU A 59 9.14 3.20 -23.54
CA LEU A 59 9.28 1.80 -23.14
C LEU A 59 10.62 1.51 -22.44
N PRO A 60 11.80 1.92 -22.98
CA PRO A 60 13.06 1.75 -22.25
C PRO A 60 13.09 2.54 -20.95
N LEU A 61 12.55 3.77 -20.94
CA LEU A 61 12.49 4.59 -19.73
C LEU A 61 11.66 3.91 -18.64
N TRP A 62 10.49 3.37 -18.99
CA TRP A 62 9.65 2.62 -18.05
C TRP A 62 10.33 1.35 -17.57
N LEU A 63 10.75 0.48 -18.48
CA LEU A 63 11.31 -0.82 -18.15
C LEU A 63 12.61 -0.71 -17.34
N ALA A 64 13.50 0.21 -17.69
CA ALA A 64 14.77 0.40 -16.97
C ALA A 64 14.55 0.75 -15.49
N HIS A 65 13.57 1.58 -15.17
CA HIS A 65 13.28 1.98 -13.79
C HIS A 65 12.35 0.98 -13.11
N TRP A 66 11.26 0.57 -13.77
CA TRP A 66 10.27 -0.31 -13.18
C TRP A 66 10.80 -1.70 -12.86
N LEU A 67 11.56 -2.33 -13.78
CA LEU A 67 12.08 -3.68 -13.55
C LEU A 67 13.08 -3.72 -12.39
N ARG A 68 13.90 -2.67 -12.23
CA ARG A 68 14.81 -2.55 -11.07
C ARG A 68 14.03 -2.46 -9.76
N MET A 69 13.01 -1.59 -9.70
CA MET A 69 12.17 -1.43 -8.51
C MET A 69 11.35 -2.70 -8.22
N GLN A 70 10.93 -3.41 -9.26
CA GLN A 70 10.22 -4.68 -9.14
C GLN A 70 11.13 -5.78 -8.59
N ALA A 71 12.37 -5.87 -9.09
CA ALA A 71 13.36 -6.79 -8.58
C ALA A 71 13.72 -6.50 -7.10
N GLU A 72 13.86 -5.23 -6.71
CA GLU A 72 14.05 -4.83 -5.31
C GLU A 72 12.88 -5.28 -4.44
N ALA A 73 11.64 -5.03 -4.86
CA ALA A 73 10.46 -5.41 -4.11
C ALA A 73 10.22 -6.93 -4.04
N ALA A 74 10.73 -7.69 -5.01
CA ALA A 74 10.62 -9.15 -5.03
C ALA A 74 11.61 -9.84 -4.07
N ARG A 75 12.58 -9.11 -3.49
CA ARG A 75 13.55 -9.68 -2.55
C ARG A 75 12.86 -10.15 -1.27
N ALA A 76 13.36 -11.24 -0.71
CA ALA A 76 12.82 -11.84 0.52
C ALA A 76 13.49 -11.30 1.80
N ASP A 77 14.39 -10.32 1.67
CA ASP A 77 15.14 -9.68 2.75
C ASP A 77 14.48 -8.38 3.26
N GLU A 78 15.08 -7.75 4.27
CA GLU A 78 14.61 -6.47 4.84
C GLU A 78 14.58 -5.34 3.81
N LEU A 79 15.48 -5.33 2.82
CA LEU A 79 15.49 -4.34 1.75
C LEU A 79 14.24 -4.45 0.88
N GLY A 80 13.82 -5.70 0.57
CA GLY A 80 12.58 -5.96 -0.13
C GLY A 80 11.35 -5.52 0.66
N ASP A 81 11.34 -5.77 1.97
CA ASP A 81 10.25 -5.32 2.85
C ASP A 81 10.16 -3.80 2.91
N HIS A 82 11.29 -3.13 3.02
CA HIS A 82 11.33 -1.67 2.99
C HIS A 82 10.85 -1.10 1.65
N ALA A 83 11.23 -1.73 0.53
CA ALA A 83 10.78 -1.32 -0.80
C ALA A 83 9.26 -1.47 -0.96
N ARG A 84 8.67 -2.59 -0.53
CA ARG A 84 7.21 -2.86 -0.57
C ARG A 84 6.40 -1.93 0.33
N ARG A 85 6.93 -1.56 1.50
CA ARG A 85 6.29 -0.63 2.44
C ARG A 85 6.41 0.84 2.01
N SER A 86 7.25 1.15 1.02
CA SER A 86 7.47 2.52 0.55
C SER A 86 6.17 3.17 0.06
N ALA A 87 5.86 4.36 0.60
CA ALA A 87 4.72 5.16 0.16
C ALA A 87 4.82 5.53 -1.33
N LEU A 88 6.04 5.74 -1.85
CA LEU A 88 6.27 6.05 -3.26
C LEU A 88 5.85 4.89 -4.18
N ARG A 89 6.17 3.65 -3.81
CA ARG A 89 5.76 2.47 -4.58
C ARG A 89 4.25 2.30 -4.58
N LYS A 90 3.63 2.40 -3.42
CA LYS A 90 2.18 2.34 -3.30
C LYS A 90 1.52 3.46 -4.09
N GLY A 91 2.03 4.68 -3.99
CA GLY A 91 1.55 5.84 -4.74
C GLY A 91 1.61 5.61 -6.25
N TYR A 92 2.74 5.13 -6.78
CA TYR A 92 2.88 4.76 -8.18
C TYR A 92 1.84 3.72 -8.62
N LEU A 93 1.73 2.60 -7.88
CA LEU A 93 0.78 1.54 -8.23
C LEU A 93 -0.68 2.00 -8.17
N TYR A 94 -1.06 2.75 -7.13
CA TYR A 94 -2.41 3.30 -7.02
C TYR A 94 -2.72 4.31 -8.12
N LEU A 95 -1.76 5.17 -8.48
CA LEU A 95 -1.95 6.13 -9.57
C LEU A 95 -2.09 5.43 -10.93
N ALA A 96 -1.25 4.43 -11.20
CA ALA A 96 -1.34 3.63 -12.42
C ALA A 96 -2.67 2.86 -12.50
N LEU A 97 -3.11 2.24 -11.40
CA LEU A 97 -4.41 1.56 -11.32
C LEU A 97 -5.57 2.53 -11.51
N PHE A 98 -5.53 3.67 -10.84
CA PHE A 98 -6.55 4.70 -10.97
C PHE A 98 -6.68 5.18 -12.43
N ALA A 99 -5.56 5.52 -13.07
CA ALA A 99 -5.54 5.96 -14.47
C ALA A 99 -6.12 4.90 -15.41
N THR A 100 -5.77 3.62 -15.19
CA THR A 100 -6.28 2.53 -16.05
C THR A 100 -7.75 2.20 -15.79
N VAL A 101 -8.24 2.31 -14.55
CA VAL A 101 -9.67 2.17 -14.23
C VAL A 101 -10.46 3.29 -14.93
N VAL A 102 -10.04 4.54 -14.76
CA VAL A 102 -10.72 5.69 -15.39
C VAL A 102 -10.66 5.56 -16.92
N GLY A 103 -9.50 5.20 -17.48
CA GLY A 103 -9.35 4.94 -18.91
C GLY A 103 -10.30 3.85 -19.41
N SER A 104 -10.42 2.74 -18.67
CA SER A 104 -11.36 1.66 -19.01
C SER A 104 -12.83 2.12 -18.95
N MET A 105 -13.18 2.94 -17.95
CA MET A 105 -14.54 3.48 -17.84
C MET A 105 -14.89 4.41 -18.98
N VAL A 106 -13.96 5.31 -19.35
CA VAL A 106 -14.15 6.26 -20.47
C VAL A 106 -14.29 5.50 -21.80
N THR A 107 -13.39 4.55 -22.07
CA THR A 107 -13.42 3.77 -23.31
C THR A 107 -14.65 2.88 -23.41
N ALA A 108 -15.06 2.24 -22.30
CA ALA A 108 -16.29 1.45 -22.25
C ALA A 108 -17.54 2.32 -22.43
N GLY A 109 -17.59 3.49 -21.77
CA GLY A 109 -18.69 4.44 -21.92
C GLY A 109 -18.84 4.93 -23.36
N TRP A 110 -17.72 5.22 -24.02
CA TRP A 110 -17.73 5.63 -25.43
C TRP A 110 -18.20 4.50 -26.37
N LEU A 111 -17.76 3.26 -26.12
CA LEU A 111 -18.27 2.12 -26.88
C LEU A 111 -19.77 1.94 -26.73
N LEU A 112 -20.29 2.05 -25.50
CA LEU A 112 -21.74 2.01 -25.26
C LEU A 112 -22.47 3.13 -25.99
N TYR A 113 -21.93 4.34 -25.97
CA TYR A 113 -22.48 5.48 -26.69
C TYR A 113 -22.57 5.20 -28.21
N LEU A 114 -21.50 4.69 -28.84
CA LEU A 114 -21.51 4.30 -30.24
C LEU A 114 -22.58 3.22 -30.55
N VAL A 115 -22.69 2.22 -29.71
CA VAL A 115 -23.71 1.15 -29.83
C VAL A 115 -25.12 1.75 -29.77
N PHE A 116 -25.40 2.60 -28.77
CA PHE A 116 -26.71 3.25 -28.65
C PHE A 116 -27.03 4.16 -29.84
N GLN A 117 -26.10 4.97 -30.31
CA GLN A 117 -26.32 5.77 -31.50
C GLN A 117 -26.70 4.89 -32.71
N ARG A 118 -26.00 3.76 -32.89
CA ARG A 118 -26.30 2.82 -33.95
C ARG A 118 -27.69 2.19 -33.85
N LEU A 119 -28.08 1.83 -32.61
CA LEU A 119 -29.40 1.25 -32.32
C LEU A 119 -30.54 2.25 -32.52
N LEU A 120 -30.30 3.53 -32.28
CA LEU A 120 -31.27 4.61 -32.47
C LEU A 120 -31.38 5.03 -33.91
N GLY A 121 -30.64 4.41 -34.82
CA GLY A 121 -30.75 4.65 -36.27
C GLY A 121 -29.90 5.83 -36.79
N GLU A 122 -28.99 6.37 -35.96
CA GLU A 122 -28.09 7.43 -36.39
C GLU A 122 -27.15 6.95 -37.53
N PRO A 123 -27.00 7.72 -38.60
CA PRO A 123 -26.10 7.35 -39.69
C PRO A 123 -24.64 7.49 -39.25
N MET A 124 -23.95 6.36 -39.11
CA MET A 124 -22.55 6.32 -38.70
C MET A 124 -21.69 5.63 -39.75
N PRO A 125 -21.12 6.39 -40.71
CA PRO A 125 -20.38 5.82 -41.83
C PRO A 125 -19.11 5.06 -41.40
N ASN A 126 -18.50 5.41 -40.25
CA ASN A 126 -17.26 4.83 -39.76
C ASN A 126 -17.48 3.99 -38.50
N PHE A 127 -18.72 3.56 -38.17
CA PHE A 127 -19.05 2.84 -36.95
C PHE A 127 -18.08 1.68 -36.64
N THR A 128 -17.79 0.83 -37.63
CA THR A 128 -16.91 -0.32 -37.43
C THR A 128 -15.48 0.11 -37.08
N LEU A 129 -14.97 1.13 -37.76
CA LEU A 129 -13.63 1.67 -37.49
C LEU A 129 -13.54 2.25 -36.08
N ASP A 130 -14.48 3.11 -35.72
CA ASP A 130 -14.50 3.77 -34.39
C ASP A 130 -14.70 2.75 -33.27
N ALA A 131 -15.62 1.80 -33.47
CA ALA A 131 -15.84 0.72 -32.50
C ALA A 131 -14.57 -0.14 -32.28
N LEU A 132 -13.83 -0.47 -33.35
CA LEU A 132 -12.58 -1.23 -33.24
C LEU A 132 -11.50 -0.43 -32.52
N ILE A 133 -11.36 0.87 -32.75
CA ILE A 133 -10.39 1.73 -32.09
C ILE A 133 -10.69 1.80 -30.59
N TRP A 134 -11.93 2.07 -30.21
CA TRP A 134 -12.30 2.17 -28.80
C TRP A 134 -12.28 0.82 -28.10
N LEU A 135 -12.61 -0.27 -28.78
CA LEU A 135 -12.44 -1.62 -28.25
C LEU A 135 -10.97 -1.95 -27.98
N ALA A 136 -10.08 -1.62 -28.91
CA ALA A 136 -8.64 -1.82 -28.73
C ALA A 136 -8.11 -0.98 -27.55
N ALA A 137 -8.56 0.28 -27.41
CA ALA A 137 -8.21 1.13 -26.28
C ALA A 137 -8.70 0.54 -24.94
N LEU A 138 -9.92 -0.01 -24.90
CA LEU A 138 -10.46 -0.70 -23.73
C LEU A 138 -9.63 -1.92 -23.37
N LEU A 139 -9.36 -2.78 -24.34
CA LEU A 139 -8.56 -4.00 -24.13
C LEU A 139 -7.15 -3.66 -23.62
N LEU A 140 -6.51 -2.65 -24.21
CA LEU A 140 -5.20 -2.19 -23.77
C LEU A 140 -5.25 -1.67 -22.33
N SER A 141 -6.26 -0.86 -21.99
CA SER A 141 -6.46 -0.36 -20.63
C SER A 141 -6.66 -1.50 -19.63
N LEU A 142 -7.43 -2.53 -19.99
CA LEU A 142 -7.65 -3.71 -19.13
C LEU A 142 -6.37 -4.54 -18.95
N VAL A 143 -5.54 -4.70 -20.00
CA VAL A 143 -4.23 -5.38 -19.90
C VAL A 143 -3.31 -4.63 -18.92
N TRP A 144 -3.25 -3.28 -19.05
CA TRP A 144 -2.46 -2.44 -18.14
C TRP A 144 -2.98 -2.48 -16.71
N LEU A 145 -4.30 -2.45 -16.53
CA LEU A 145 -4.97 -2.59 -15.24
C LEU A 145 -4.60 -3.92 -14.58
N PHE A 146 -4.74 -5.03 -15.31
CA PHE A 146 -4.44 -6.36 -14.80
C PHE A 146 -2.97 -6.52 -14.41
N TYR A 147 -2.05 -5.98 -15.21
CA TYR A 147 -0.62 -5.99 -14.94
C TYR A 147 -0.28 -5.29 -13.60
N HIS A 148 -0.76 -4.06 -13.40
CA HIS A 148 -0.49 -3.30 -12.18
C HIS A 148 -1.21 -3.88 -10.96
N LEU A 149 -2.43 -4.41 -11.15
CA LEU A 149 -3.17 -5.09 -10.09
C LEU A 149 -2.46 -6.37 -9.63
N ARG A 150 -1.90 -7.14 -10.57
CA ARG A 150 -1.09 -8.32 -10.25
C ARG A 150 0.16 -7.94 -9.45
N ALA A 151 0.85 -6.87 -9.84
CA ALA A 151 2.01 -6.36 -9.10
C ALA A 151 1.63 -5.96 -7.67
N LEU A 152 0.54 -5.21 -7.49
CA LEU A 152 0.05 -4.79 -6.17
C LEU A 152 -0.34 -5.98 -5.29
N ARG A 153 -1.02 -6.98 -5.86
CA ARG A 153 -1.40 -8.21 -5.13
C ARG A 153 -0.18 -9.03 -4.71
N ALA A 154 0.81 -9.15 -5.59
CA ALA A 154 2.06 -9.84 -5.26
C ALA A 154 2.82 -9.16 -4.13
N ASP A 155 2.92 -7.84 -4.16
CA ASP A 155 3.50 -7.05 -3.06
C ASP A 155 2.76 -7.28 -1.74
N GLY A 156 1.43 -7.28 -1.76
CA GLY A 156 0.60 -7.54 -0.58
C GLY A 156 0.84 -8.92 0.02
N GLN A 157 0.92 -9.96 -0.82
CA GLN A 157 1.18 -11.34 -0.37
C GLN A 157 2.57 -11.49 0.25
N LEU A 158 3.60 -10.90 -0.37
CA LEU A 158 4.96 -10.93 0.17
C LEU A 158 5.05 -10.16 1.48
N ALA A 159 4.42 -8.99 1.58
CA ALA A 159 4.38 -8.21 2.80
C ALA A 159 3.69 -8.97 3.95
N GLN A 160 2.57 -9.66 3.68
CA GLN A 160 1.88 -10.48 4.68
C GLN A 160 2.74 -11.67 5.15
N ARG A 161 3.48 -12.31 4.25
CA ARG A 161 4.38 -13.42 4.61
C ARG A 161 5.56 -12.95 5.46
N SER A 162 6.12 -11.80 5.14
CA SER A 162 7.19 -11.18 5.93
C SER A 162 6.69 -10.81 7.33
N LEU A 163 5.54 -10.15 7.41
CA LEU A 163 4.91 -9.76 8.66
C LEU A 163 4.63 -10.98 9.55
N ALA A 164 4.12 -12.05 8.94
CA ALA A 164 3.85 -13.30 9.63
C ALA A 164 5.11 -13.96 10.23
N ARG A 165 6.27 -13.84 9.55
CA ARG A 165 7.56 -14.31 10.08
C ARG A 165 8.04 -13.45 11.23
N HIS A 166 7.95 -12.12 11.12
CA HIS A 166 8.31 -11.20 12.20
C HIS A 166 7.46 -11.46 13.44
N HIS A 167 6.14 -11.63 13.30
CA HIS A 167 5.25 -11.95 14.41
C HIS A 167 5.61 -13.28 15.07
N ALA A 168 5.90 -14.34 14.30
CA ALA A 168 6.28 -15.63 14.85
C ALA A 168 7.64 -15.62 15.57
N ALA A 169 8.53 -14.70 15.20
CA ALA A 169 9.84 -14.52 15.80
C ALA A 169 9.85 -13.55 17.00
N PHE A 170 8.67 -13.06 17.44
CA PHE A 170 8.55 -12.07 18.51
C PHE A 170 7.73 -12.63 19.70
N PRO A 171 8.32 -13.53 20.51
CA PRO A 171 7.65 -14.06 21.71
C PRO A 171 7.43 -12.94 22.73
N VAL A 172 6.21 -12.89 23.27
CA VAL A 172 5.76 -11.93 24.28
C VAL A 172 5.48 -12.67 25.59
N LEU A 173 6.02 -12.17 26.68
CA LEU A 173 5.74 -12.62 28.04
C LEU A 173 4.79 -11.63 28.72
N ILE A 174 3.68 -12.10 29.24
CA ILE A 174 2.74 -11.30 30.05
C ILE A 174 2.91 -11.70 31.51
N LEU A 175 3.28 -10.73 32.33
CA LEU A 175 3.36 -10.93 33.79
C LEU A 175 1.99 -10.64 34.40
N GLN A 176 1.31 -11.69 34.80
CA GLN A 176 -0.04 -11.63 35.36
C GLN A 176 -0.01 -11.35 36.84
N ASN A 177 -0.82 -10.41 37.30
CA ASN A 177 -1.14 -10.12 38.68
C ASN A 177 -2.29 -11.03 39.15
N GLU A 178 -2.71 -10.84 40.42
CA GLU A 178 -3.92 -11.44 41.02
C GLU A 178 -5.18 -11.16 40.17
N ASP A 179 -5.29 -9.94 39.56
CA ASP A 179 -6.39 -9.62 38.68
C ASP A 179 -6.10 -10.09 37.23
N GLU A 180 -6.74 -11.18 36.86
CA GLU A 180 -6.60 -11.80 35.53
C GLU A 180 -7.32 -11.03 34.39
N ARG A 181 -8.25 -10.10 34.70
CA ARG A 181 -9.12 -9.46 33.72
C ARG A 181 -8.35 -8.76 32.61
N PHE A 182 -7.31 -8.01 32.96
CA PHE A 182 -6.46 -7.35 31.96
C PHE A 182 -5.73 -8.36 31.08
N THR A 183 -5.16 -9.42 31.67
CA THR A 183 -4.45 -10.47 30.91
C THR A 183 -5.37 -11.15 29.90
N VAL A 184 -6.59 -11.48 30.29
CA VAL A 184 -7.59 -12.10 29.40
C VAL A 184 -7.92 -11.17 28.23
N GLU A 185 -8.21 -9.90 28.49
CA GLU A 185 -8.49 -8.90 27.43
C GLU A 185 -7.28 -8.71 26.51
N LEU A 186 -6.06 -8.65 27.05
CA LEU A 186 -4.83 -8.50 26.26
C LEU A 186 -4.58 -9.71 25.36
N VAL A 187 -4.70 -10.93 25.87
CA VAL A 187 -4.55 -12.16 25.10
C VAL A 187 -5.58 -12.20 23.97
N GLN A 188 -6.84 -11.86 24.26
CA GLN A 188 -7.88 -11.79 23.21
C GLN A 188 -7.59 -10.70 22.16
N ALA A 189 -7.08 -9.54 22.57
CA ALA A 189 -6.72 -8.47 21.67
C ALA A 189 -5.54 -8.88 20.77
N LEU A 190 -4.51 -9.53 21.33
CA LEU A 190 -3.37 -10.06 20.60
C LEU A 190 -3.79 -11.16 19.60
N GLN A 191 -4.63 -12.10 20.02
CA GLN A 191 -5.12 -13.16 19.14
C GLN A 191 -5.92 -12.61 17.96
N ARG A 192 -6.66 -11.51 18.14
CA ARG A 192 -7.39 -10.84 17.06
C ARG A 192 -6.50 -10.04 16.12
N GLN A 193 -5.52 -9.30 16.68
CA GLN A 193 -4.67 -8.39 15.89
C GLN A 193 -3.45 -9.09 15.28
N THR A 194 -2.85 -10.02 16.03
CA THR A 194 -1.57 -10.67 15.71
C THR A 194 -1.55 -12.15 16.14
N PRO A 195 -2.37 -13.00 15.50
CA PRO A 195 -2.57 -14.39 15.93
C PRO A 195 -1.30 -15.27 15.88
N ARG A 196 -0.22 -14.76 15.29
CA ARG A 196 1.05 -15.49 15.14
C ARG A 196 2.13 -15.10 16.14
N ILE A 197 1.90 -14.11 16.99
CA ILE A 197 2.81 -13.78 18.09
C ILE A 197 2.72 -14.88 19.14
N PRO A 198 3.83 -15.56 19.51
CA PRO A 198 3.85 -16.50 20.62
C PRO A 198 3.63 -15.75 21.93
N ILE A 199 2.65 -16.19 22.73
CA ILE A 199 2.30 -15.55 24.00
C ILE A 199 2.56 -16.55 25.11
N ALA A 200 3.36 -16.15 26.10
CA ALA A 200 3.51 -16.83 27.38
C ALA A 200 2.90 -15.96 28.48
N VAL A 201 2.17 -16.57 29.39
CA VAL A 201 1.62 -15.89 30.58
C VAL A 201 2.28 -16.51 31.82
N HIS A 202 2.90 -15.67 32.64
CA HIS A 202 3.50 -16.08 33.90
C HIS A 202 2.79 -15.39 35.07
N ARG A 203 2.31 -16.17 36.02
CA ARG A 203 1.67 -15.66 37.24
C ARG A 203 2.72 -15.32 38.27
N LEU A 204 2.76 -14.09 38.71
CA LEU A 204 3.75 -13.63 39.70
C LEU A 204 3.55 -14.23 41.11
N GLU A 205 2.39 -14.80 41.40
CA GLU A 205 2.14 -15.59 42.61
C GLU A 205 3.09 -16.81 42.73
N ASN A 206 3.52 -17.33 41.58
CA ASN A 206 4.46 -18.47 41.50
C ASN A 206 5.94 -18.04 41.60
N GLY A 207 6.21 -16.77 41.93
CA GLY A 207 7.56 -16.22 42.01
C GLY A 207 7.97 -15.50 40.71
N ALA A 208 9.27 -15.24 40.55
CA ALA A 208 9.79 -14.65 39.30
C ALA A 208 9.73 -15.63 38.11
N PRO A 209 9.68 -15.12 36.86
CA PRO A 209 9.76 -15.98 35.68
C PRO A 209 11.08 -16.77 35.65
N GLY A 210 11.04 -17.95 35.06
CA GLY A 210 12.24 -18.77 34.83
C GLY A 210 13.18 -18.17 33.78
N ASP A 211 14.42 -18.64 33.75
CA ASP A 211 15.47 -18.16 32.83
C ASP A 211 15.15 -18.45 31.37
N ASP A 212 14.34 -19.48 31.09
CA ASP A 212 13.84 -19.79 29.76
C ASP A 212 13.02 -18.66 29.15
N LEU A 213 12.33 -17.87 29.97
CA LEU A 213 11.51 -16.72 29.56
C LEU A 213 12.33 -15.45 29.32
N LEU A 214 13.61 -15.40 29.70
CA LEU A 214 14.52 -14.29 29.31
C LEU A 214 14.71 -14.14 27.81
N SER A 215 14.44 -15.20 27.06
CA SER A 215 14.49 -15.16 25.57
C SER A 215 13.32 -14.43 24.92
N SER A 216 12.29 -14.04 25.67
CA SER A 216 11.16 -13.26 25.17
C SER A 216 11.62 -11.91 24.61
N LYS A 217 11.00 -11.45 23.53
CA LYS A 217 11.35 -10.18 22.89
C LYS A 217 10.69 -8.97 23.57
N ALA A 218 9.52 -9.17 24.15
CA ALA A 218 8.85 -8.16 24.96
C ALA A 218 8.26 -8.79 26.23
N VAL A 219 8.28 -8.03 27.31
CA VAL A 219 7.60 -8.34 28.56
C VAL A 219 6.56 -7.27 28.85
N VAL A 220 5.34 -7.69 29.17
CA VAL A 220 4.26 -6.79 29.57
C VAL A 220 4.06 -6.90 31.08
N LEU A 221 4.10 -5.76 31.77
CA LEU A 221 3.88 -5.71 33.22
C LEU A 221 2.98 -4.50 33.59
N ALA A 222 2.17 -4.70 34.62
CA ALA A 222 1.38 -3.61 35.17
C ALA A 222 2.30 -2.60 35.86
N GLY A 223 1.97 -1.30 35.76
CA GLY A 223 2.78 -0.24 36.35
C GLY A 223 2.99 -0.40 37.88
N GLY A 224 2.00 -0.94 38.59
CA GLY A 224 2.13 -1.25 40.01
C GLY A 224 3.26 -2.24 40.33
N GLN A 225 3.49 -3.21 39.46
CA GLN A 225 4.58 -4.19 39.61
C GLN A 225 5.95 -3.55 39.30
N ALA A 226 6.00 -2.61 38.38
CA ALA A 226 7.22 -1.87 38.10
C ALA A 226 7.61 -0.91 39.22
N VAL A 227 6.61 -0.35 39.92
CA VAL A 227 6.83 0.57 41.05
C VAL A 227 7.28 -0.17 42.32
N ARG A 228 6.73 -1.36 42.58
CA ARG A 228 7.04 -2.18 43.74
C ARG A 228 7.29 -3.64 43.33
N PRO A 229 8.38 -3.92 42.61
CA PRO A 229 8.72 -5.28 42.25
C PRO A 229 9.17 -6.06 43.47
N SER A 230 8.87 -7.37 43.53
CA SER A 230 9.54 -8.27 44.49
C SER A 230 11.03 -8.34 44.18
N ASP A 231 11.84 -8.71 45.17
CA ASP A 231 13.29 -8.78 44.96
C ASP A 231 13.68 -9.79 43.88
N SER A 232 12.95 -10.89 43.76
CA SER A 232 13.13 -11.88 42.69
C SER A 232 12.75 -11.35 41.30
N LEU A 233 11.66 -10.60 41.21
CA LEU A 233 11.27 -9.97 39.93
C LEU A 233 12.25 -8.87 39.56
N ARG A 234 12.76 -8.10 40.51
CA ARG A 234 13.77 -7.07 40.28
C ARG A 234 15.06 -7.66 39.71
N ALA A 235 15.53 -8.77 40.30
CA ALA A 235 16.70 -9.49 39.81
C ALA A 235 16.51 -10.01 38.38
N TRP A 236 15.36 -10.63 38.11
CA TRP A 236 15.01 -11.12 36.78
C TRP A 236 14.94 -10.00 35.75
N LEU A 237 14.28 -8.86 36.06
CA LEU A 237 14.20 -7.69 35.14
C LEU A 237 15.57 -7.05 34.90
N ALA A 238 16.51 -7.13 35.83
CA ALA A 238 17.87 -6.62 35.65
C ALA A 238 18.68 -7.44 34.63
N GLU A 239 18.37 -8.72 34.46
CA GLU A 239 19.00 -9.60 33.45
C GLU A 239 18.27 -9.56 32.08
N TYR A 240 17.00 -9.15 32.08
CA TYR A 240 16.19 -9.12 30.90
C TYR A 240 16.67 -8.04 29.90
N LYS A 241 16.85 -8.43 28.63
CA LYS A 241 17.39 -7.55 27.56
C LYS A 241 16.37 -7.16 26.50
N GLY A 242 15.14 -7.65 26.57
CA GLY A 242 14.07 -7.33 25.63
C GLY A 242 13.35 -6.03 25.97
N GLU A 243 12.27 -5.75 25.26
CA GLU A 243 11.47 -4.54 25.46
C GLU A 243 10.52 -4.71 26.67
N CYS A 244 10.51 -3.72 27.57
CA CYS A 244 9.58 -3.68 28.71
C CYS A 244 8.40 -2.77 28.39
N VAL A 245 7.20 -3.34 28.27
CA VAL A 245 5.95 -2.60 28.02
C VAL A 245 5.20 -2.43 29.34
N LEU A 246 5.19 -1.19 29.86
CA LEU A 246 4.50 -0.84 31.08
C LEU A 246 3.05 -0.43 30.79
N VAL A 247 2.11 -1.07 31.47
CA VAL A 247 0.69 -0.75 31.32
C VAL A 247 0.23 0.08 32.54
N PRO A 248 -0.31 1.27 32.33
CA PRO A 248 -0.74 2.18 33.43
C PRO A 248 -2.09 1.74 34.00
N LEU A 249 -2.13 0.56 34.62
CA LEU A 249 -3.31 0.11 35.34
C LEU A 249 -3.53 0.97 36.58
N PRO A 250 -4.78 1.20 37.00
CA PRO A 250 -5.10 1.95 38.22
C PRO A 250 -4.36 1.35 39.43
N LEU A 251 -3.76 2.21 40.24
CA LEU A 251 -3.06 1.84 41.46
C LEU A 251 -3.40 2.88 42.54
N ASP A 252 -3.84 2.40 43.70
CA ASP A 252 -4.23 3.27 44.81
C ASP A 252 -3.08 4.17 45.27
N GLY A 253 -3.37 5.47 45.36
CA GLY A 253 -2.42 6.50 45.72
C GLY A 253 -1.44 6.95 44.64
N TRP A 254 -1.62 6.49 43.39
CA TRP A 254 -0.79 6.86 42.25
C TRP A 254 -1.62 7.52 41.13
N VAL A 255 -1.06 8.53 40.51
CA VAL A 255 -1.63 9.22 39.35
C VAL A 255 -0.67 9.10 38.17
N TRP A 256 -1.17 8.60 37.04
CA TRP A 256 -0.41 8.53 35.79
C TRP A 256 -0.55 9.86 35.04
N VAL A 257 0.58 10.54 34.76
CA VAL A 257 0.59 11.79 34.00
C VAL A 257 0.31 11.48 32.53
N ASP A 258 -0.49 12.30 31.87
CA ASP A 258 -0.91 12.19 30.45
C ASP A 258 -1.67 10.90 30.10
N VAL A 259 -2.18 10.17 31.10
CA VAL A 259 -3.02 9.00 30.89
C VAL A 259 -4.46 9.34 31.26
N SER A 260 -5.33 9.42 30.26
CA SER A 260 -6.77 9.55 30.53
C SER A 260 -7.32 8.23 31.11
N PRO A 261 -8.31 8.28 32.01
CA PRO A 261 -9.01 7.08 32.49
C PRO A 261 -9.55 6.30 31.30
N ARG A 262 -9.12 5.05 31.15
CA ARG A 262 -9.53 4.14 30.06
C ARG A 262 -10.07 2.85 30.63
N SER A 263 -10.93 2.18 29.86
CA SER A 263 -11.36 0.83 30.22
C SER A 263 -10.20 -0.18 30.10
N LEU A 264 -10.26 -1.28 30.84
CA LEU A 264 -9.26 -2.36 30.73
C LEU A 264 -9.15 -2.87 29.29
N ARG A 265 -10.27 -2.90 28.57
CA ARG A 265 -10.32 -3.30 27.17
C ARG A 265 -9.56 -2.34 26.25
N ASP A 266 -9.69 -1.04 26.46
CA ASP A 266 -8.98 -0.04 25.65
C ASP A 266 -7.48 -0.13 25.92
N LEU A 267 -7.06 -0.25 27.19
CA LEU A 267 -5.66 -0.46 27.57
C LEU A 267 -5.09 -1.73 26.95
N ALA A 268 -5.86 -2.82 26.95
CA ALA A 268 -5.45 -4.08 26.32
C ALA A 268 -5.30 -3.93 24.79
N GLN A 269 -6.20 -3.21 24.13
CA GLN A 269 -6.11 -2.96 22.70
C GLN A 269 -4.91 -2.09 22.34
N ASP A 270 -4.63 -1.02 23.10
CA ASP A 270 -3.47 -0.15 22.91
C ASP A 270 -2.16 -0.89 23.18
N THR A 271 -2.14 -1.74 24.22
CA THR A 271 -0.97 -2.59 24.51
C THR A 271 -0.74 -3.60 23.39
N ALA A 272 -1.78 -4.26 22.90
CA ALA A 272 -1.67 -5.17 21.74
C ALA A 272 -1.20 -4.45 20.49
N HIS A 273 -1.68 -3.21 20.25
CA HIS A 273 -1.20 -2.37 19.15
C HIS A 273 0.28 -2.02 19.28
N THR A 274 0.71 -1.63 20.49
CA THR A 274 2.12 -1.35 20.79
C THR A 274 3.02 -2.56 20.56
N LEU A 275 2.62 -3.73 21.05
CA LEU A 275 3.35 -4.98 20.83
C LEU A 275 3.44 -5.36 19.36
N ARG A 276 2.38 -5.09 18.60
CA ARG A 276 2.39 -5.25 17.13
C ARG A 276 3.41 -4.33 16.47
N LEU A 277 3.46 -3.05 16.84
CA LEU A 277 4.44 -2.10 16.29
C LEU A 277 5.88 -2.55 16.61
N LEU A 278 6.15 -2.99 17.84
CA LEU A 278 7.45 -3.53 18.24
C LEU A 278 7.81 -4.78 17.42
N ALA A 279 6.88 -5.72 17.26
CA ALA A 279 7.10 -6.93 16.47
C ALA A 279 7.35 -6.62 14.98
N GLU A 280 6.81 -5.49 14.46
CA GLU A 280 7.03 -5.00 13.11
C GLU A 280 8.29 -4.14 12.97
N GLY A 281 9.06 -3.92 14.05
CA GLY A 281 10.24 -3.06 14.08
C GLY A 281 9.91 -1.59 13.84
N GLN A 282 8.69 -1.17 14.19
CA GLN A 282 8.26 0.23 14.05
C GLN A 282 8.49 0.97 15.37
N GLU A 283 8.90 2.24 15.27
CA GLU A 283 8.99 3.09 16.44
C GLU A 283 7.61 3.33 17.06
N VAL A 284 7.49 3.06 18.35
CA VAL A 284 6.29 3.40 19.11
C VAL A 284 6.27 4.91 19.32
N ARG A 285 5.50 5.61 18.48
CA ARG A 285 5.28 7.05 18.63
C ARG A 285 3.89 7.31 19.19
N PRO A 286 3.74 8.34 20.04
CA PRO A 286 2.41 8.77 20.44
C PRO A 286 1.59 9.12 19.18
N PRO A 287 0.26 8.88 19.18
CA PRO A 287 -0.58 9.17 18.03
C PRO A 287 -0.45 10.65 17.65
N GLN A 288 0.24 10.91 16.55
CA GLN A 288 0.28 12.24 15.98
C GLN A 288 -1.03 12.46 15.23
N THR A 289 -1.81 13.44 15.66
CA THR A 289 -2.95 13.92 14.88
C THR A 289 -2.39 14.40 13.54
N ALA A 290 -2.87 13.80 12.44
CA ALA A 290 -2.46 14.24 11.11
C ALA A 290 -2.70 15.75 10.98
N SER A 291 -1.67 16.49 10.62
CA SER A 291 -1.79 17.93 10.43
C SER A 291 -2.92 18.20 9.41
N PRO A 292 -3.87 19.12 9.72
CA PRO A 292 -4.93 19.50 8.76
C PRO A 292 -4.38 19.87 7.39
N TRP A 293 -3.18 20.46 7.36
CA TRP A 293 -2.46 20.80 6.13
C TRP A 293 -1.96 19.59 5.35
N ALA A 294 -1.59 18.49 6.00
CA ALA A 294 -1.20 17.26 5.31
C ALA A 294 -2.41 16.60 4.63
N ILE A 295 -3.57 16.64 5.28
CA ILE A 295 -4.84 16.17 4.70
C ILE A 295 -5.24 17.07 3.52
N ALA A 296 -5.19 18.38 3.69
CA ALA A 296 -5.49 19.35 2.62
C ALA A 296 -4.55 19.19 1.42
N ALA A 297 -3.25 19.01 1.64
CA ALA A 297 -2.27 18.77 0.59
C ALA A 297 -2.51 17.46 -0.17
N ALA A 298 -2.90 16.38 0.54
CA ALA A 298 -3.25 15.10 -0.09
C ALA A 298 -4.52 15.20 -0.95
N VAL A 299 -5.54 15.92 -0.46
CA VAL A 299 -6.79 16.15 -1.20
C VAL A 299 -6.55 17.04 -2.43
N LEU A 300 -5.83 18.16 -2.27
CA LEU A 300 -5.51 19.07 -3.38
C LEU A 300 -4.61 18.37 -4.42
N GLY A 301 -3.62 17.59 -3.99
CA GLY A 301 -2.78 16.78 -4.88
C GLY A 301 -3.59 15.74 -5.66
N GLY A 302 -4.58 15.12 -5.01
CA GLY A 302 -5.51 14.20 -5.67
C GLY A 302 -6.39 14.89 -6.71
N ILE A 303 -6.98 16.05 -6.38
CA ILE A 303 -7.80 16.85 -7.31
C ILE A 303 -6.95 17.34 -8.49
N PHE A 304 -5.74 17.83 -8.24
CA PHE A 304 -4.85 18.27 -9.30
C PHE A 304 -4.43 17.12 -10.24
N GLY A 305 -4.16 15.94 -9.68
CA GLY A 305 -3.90 14.72 -10.46
C GLY A 305 -5.09 14.32 -11.34
N LEU A 306 -6.32 14.46 -10.83
CA LEU A 306 -7.56 14.22 -11.57
C LEU A 306 -7.74 15.22 -12.73
N ILE A 307 -7.49 16.50 -12.48
CA ILE A 307 -7.58 17.54 -13.50
C ILE A 307 -6.55 17.29 -14.63
N LEU A 308 -5.29 17.00 -14.26
CA LEU A 308 -4.25 16.66 -15.22
C LEU A 308 -4.64 15.44 -16.08
N LEU A 309 -5.17 14.41 -15.45
CA LEU A 309 -5.65 13.21 -16.15
C LEU A 309 -6.80 13.55 -17.11
N ALA A 310 -7.76 14.37 -16.68
CA ALA A 310 -8.86 14.83 -17.52
C ALA A 310 -8.37 15.64 -18.72
N VAL A 311 -7.41 16.55 -18.53
CA VAL A 311 -6.79 17.34 -19.61
C VAL A 311 -6.08 16.43 -20.61
N VAL A 312 -5.35 15.42 -20.15
CA VAL A 312 -4.69 14.43 -21.01
C VAL A 312 -5.72 13.63 -21.81
N ILE A 313 -6.79 13.16 -21.16
CA ILE A 313 -7.87 12.41 -21.83
C ILE A 313 -8.56 13.26 -22.89
N ILE A 314 -8.90 14.52 -22.57
CA ILE A 314 -9.54 15.45 -23.51
C ILE A 314 -8.58 15.79 -24.65
N GLY A 315 -7.30 16.05 -24.37
CA GLY A 315 -6.29 16.34 -25.39
C GLY A 315 -6.08 15.18 -26.36
N VAL A 316 -6.10 13.94 -25.84
CA VAL A 316 -6.03 12.73 -26.68
C VAL A 316 -7.32 12.56 -27.48
N ALA A 317 -8.49 12.73 -26.88
CA ALA A 317 -9.78 12.63 -27.59
C ALA A 317 -9.93 13.69 -28.70
N SER A 318 -9.43 14.90 -28.46
CA SER A 318 -9.45 15.98 -29.49
C SER A 318 -8.40 15.80 -30.60
N GLY A 319 -7.32 15.06 -30.33
CA GLY A 319 -6.30 14.70 -31.34
C GLY A 319 -6.68 13.53 -32.23
N PHE A 320 -7.79 12.83 -31.93
CA PHE A 320 -8.33 11.72 -32.73
C PHE A 320 -9.51 12.17 -33.65
N ASN A 321 -9.96 13.42 -33.56
CA ASN A 321 -10.89 14.03 -34.50
C ASN A 321 -10.13 14.74 -35.64
#